data_1a4b9ec73a1855893f51b72e075c4159
#
_entry.id   1a4b9ec73a1855893f51b72e075c4159
#
_cell.length_a   1.000
_cell.length_b   1.000
_cell.length_c   1.000
_cell.angle_alpha   90.00
_cell.angle_beta   90.00
_cell.angle_gamma   90.00
#
_symmetry.space_group_name_H-M   'P 1'
#
loop_
_entity.id
_entity.type
_entity.pdbx_description
1 polymer ?
#
loop_
_entity_poly.entity_id
_entity_poly.type
_entity_poly.pdbx_seq_one_letter_code
_entity_poly.pdbx_strand_id
1 'polypeptide(L)'
;PASHHDFGKNIIPANIERSRVFAFPFKDENRKRDAYWRDVGTLDAYYDANMDLVSIDPQLNLYDSAWPIRTHQPNLPPPKFVFGTQGDGERTGAAIDSIVCSGTIVSGGRVQHSVLGPSVRVNSYAHVSDSILFEGVQVGRHARIRRAIIDKHVQIPAGFEIGYDLEKDRARGFTISPGGIVTIAKTEDLSAVSASESLTSALSEGGIRQPFLHRSNPGVPNAGTRSQDTT
;
A
#
# COMPACT_ATOMS: atom_id res chain seq x y z
N PRO A 1 1.29 43.53 4.14
CA PRO A 1 1.25 42.21 4.73
C PRO A 1 1.33 41.16 3.60
N ALA A 2 2.13 40.13 3.80
CA ALA A 2 2.24 39.04 2.82
C ALA A 2 0.88 38.35 2.67
N SER A 3 0.34 38.28 1.45
CA SER A 3 -0.89 37.58 1.15
C SER A 3 -0.58 36.12 0.83
N HIS A 4 -1.39 35.20 1.36
CA HIS A 4 -1.33 33.78 0.97
C HIS A 4 -2.11 33.49 -0.31
N HIS A 5 -2.75 34.52 -0.91
CA HIS A 5 -3.63 34.39 -2.09
C HIS A 5 -4.75 33.35 -1.90
N ASP A 6 -5.18 33.16 -0.66
CA ASP A 6 -6.18 32.19 -0.23
C ASP A 6 -7.55 32.84 -0.12
N PHE A 7 -8.60 32.23 -0.67
CA PHE A 7 -9.95 32.74 -0.64
C PHE A 7 -10.47 32.89 0.79
N GLY A 8 -10.29 31.87 1.62
CA GLY A 8 -10.80 31.86 3.00
C GLY A 8 -10.02 32.75 3.94
N LYS A 9 -8.69 32.86 3.78
CA LYS A 9 -7.82 33.62 4.69
C LYS A 9 -7.64 35.08 4.29
N ASN A 10 -7.67 35.38 2.99
CA ASN A 10 -7.34 36.75 2.51
C ASN A 10 -8.47 37.41 1.72
N ILE A 11 -9.03 36.70 0.70
CA ILE A 11 -9.93 37.36 -0.26
C ILE A 11 -11.30 37.62 0.34
N ILE A 12 -11.93 36.60 0.91
CA ILE A 12 -13.28 36.77 1.52
C ILE A 12 -13.24 37.72 2.69
N PRO A 13 -12.34 37.60 3.69
CA PRO A 13 -12.28 38.52 4.81
C PRO A 13 -12.08 40.00 4.38
N ALA A 14 -11.17 40.23 3.40
CA ALA A 14 -10.95 41.57 2.89
C ALA A 14 -12.16 42.19 2.14
N ASN A 15 -13.00 41.34 1.54
CA ASN A 15 -14.19 41.79 0.80
C ASN A 15 -15.41 41.99 1.70
N ILE A 16 -15.54 41.29 2.82
CA ILE A 16 -16.66 41.45 3.75
C ILE A 16 -16.75 42.88 4.24
N GLU A 17 -15.61 43.57 4.44
CA GLU A 17 -15.56 44.95 4.89
C GLU A 17 -15.84 46.01 3.81
N ARG A 18 -15.69 45.61 2.52
CA ARG A 18 -15.74 46.55 1.37
C ARG A 18 -16.93 46.33 0.43
N SER A 19 -17.55 45.18 0.51
CA SER A 19 -18.58 44.76 -0.44
C SER A 19 -19.71 44.03 0.31
N ARG A 20 -20.87 43.95 -0.32
CA ARG A 20 -21.95 43.09 0.19
C ARG A 20 -21.64 41.65 -0.21
N VAL A 21 -21.27 40.82 0.75
CA VAL A 21 -20.97 39.41 0.58
C VAL A 21 -22.13 38.58 1.13
N PHE A 22 -22.62 37.64 0.33
CA PHE A 22 -23.74 36.75 0.67
C PHE A 22 -23.28 35.32 0.65
N ALA A 23 -23.70 34.51 1.63
CA ALA A 23 -23.53 33.06 1.61
C ALA A 23 -24.63 32.43 0.74
N PHE A 24 -24.24 31.59 -0.19
CA PHE A 24 -25.17 30.76 -0.95
C PHE A 24 -25.09 29.32 -0.43
N PRO A 25 -26.18 28.72 0.08
CA PRO A 25 -26.18 27.36 0.56
C PRO A 25 -26.00 26.39 -0.62
N PHE A 26 -24.97 25.55 -0.54
CA PHE A 26 -24.71 24.51 -1.55
C PHE A 26 -25.66 23.32 -1.32
N LYS A 27 -26.76 23.31 -2.05
CA LYS A 27 -27.81 22.29 -1.95
C LYS A 27 -28.07 21.64 -3.31
N ASP A 28 -28.40 20.37 -3.27
CA ASP A 28 -28.96 19.66 -4.42
C ASP A 28 -30.42 20.13 -4.59
N GLU A 29 -30.66 20.96 -5.59
CA GLU A 29 -31.98 21.55 -5.87
C GLU A 29 -33.05 20.48 -6.18
N ASN A 30 -32.67 19.34 -6.73
CA ASN A 30 -33.58 18.24 -7.06
C ASN A 30 -33.97 17.42 -5.83
N ARG A 31 -32.98 17.13 -4.97
CA ARG A 31 -33.15 16.30 -3.78
C ARG A 31 -33.42 17.10 -2.51
N LYS A 32 -33.30 18.45 -2.56
CA LYS A 32 -33.51 19.40 -1.47
C LYS A 32 -32.73 19.05 -0.20
N ARG A 33 -31.55 18.51 -0.38
CA ARG A 33 -30.59 18.17 0.68
C ARG A 33 -29.25 18.82 0.39
N ASP A 34 -28.33 18.78 1.35
CA ASP A 34 -26.97 19.29 1.14
C ASP A 34 -26.31 18.53 -0.01
N ALA A 35 -25.70 19.26 -0.95
CA ALA A 35 -24.94 18.67 -2.02
C ALA A 35 -23.62 18.13 -1.48
N TYR A 36 -23.11 17.06 -2.12
CA TYR A 36 -21.84 16.46 -1.73
C TYR A 36 -20.70 17.45 -1.88
N TRP A 37 -20.01 17.70 -0.80
CA TRP A 37 -18.75 18.42 -0.77
C TRP A 37 -17.87 17.88 0.34
N ARG A 38 -16.59 17.64 0.07
CA ARG A 38 -15.62 17.13 1.05
C ARG A 38 -14.26 17.78 0.82
N ASP A 39 -13.68 18.29 1.89
CA ASP A 39 -12.30 18.75 1.87
C ASP A 39 -11.36 17.53 1.87
N VAL A 40 -10.42 17.48 0.93
CA VAL A 40 -9.40 16.41 0.78
C VAL A 40 -7.99 16.98 0.88
N GLY A 41 -7.82 18.09 1.63
CA GLY A 41 -6.56 18.81 1.79
C GLY A 41 -5.50 18.08 2.64
N THR A 42 -5.84 16.97 3.28
CA THR A 42 -4.89 16.12 4.02
C THR A 42 -4.92 14.68 3.51
N LEU A 43 -3.85 13.91 3.78
CA LEU A 43 -3.79 12.50 3.41
C LEU A 43 -4.92 11.70 4.07
N ASP A 44 -5.22 11.98 5.34
CA ASP A 44 -6.30 11.31 6.06
C ASP A 44 -7.67 11.62 5.44
N ALA A 45 -7.96 12.90 5.19
CA ALA A 45 -9.23 13.30 4.57
C ALA A 45 -9.39 12.74 3.14
N TYR A 46 -8.30 12.70 2.37
CA TYR A 46 -8.29 12.07 1.04
C TYR A 46 -8.54 10.55 1.14
N TYR A 47 -7.89 9.89 2.09
CA TYR A 47 -8.07 8.47 2.34
C TYR A 47 -9.53 8.17 2.72
N ASP A 48 -10.09 8.88 3.69
CA ASP A 48 -11.45 8.71 4.16
C ASP A 48 -12.48 8.94 3.04
N ALA A 49 -12.26 9.94 2.18
CA ALA A 49 -13.13 10.20 1.04
C ALA A 49 -13.14 9.04 0.02
N ASN A 50 -12.00 8.37 -0.19
CA ASN A 50 -11.91 7.20 -1.05
C ASN A 50 -12.50 5.95 -0.39
N MET A 51 -12.30 5.77 0.92
CA MET A 51 -12.87 4.63 1.64
C MET A 51 -14.41 4.73 1.76
N ASP A 52 -14.95 5.95 1.78
CA ASP A 52 -16.40 6.14 1.70
C ASP A 52 -16.99 5.55 0.40
N LEU A 53 -16.27 5.62 -0.72
CA LEU A 53 -16.72 5.08 -2.01
C LEU A 53 -16.91 3.54 -2.01
N VAL A 54 -16.19 2.81 -1.15
CA VAL A 54 -16.31 1.35 -1.02
C VAL A 54 -17.34 0.94 0.03
N SER A 55 -17.96 1.89 0.71
CA SER A 55 -19.03 1.63 1.66
C SER A 55 -20.31 1.18 0.93
N ILE A 56 -21.22 0.55 1.67
CA ILE A 56 -22.51 0.05 1.11
C ILE A 56 -23.39 1.22 0.66
N ASP A 57 -23.39 2.33 1.40
CA ASP A 57 -24.17 3.54 1.09
C ASP A 57 -23.25 4.77 1.10
N PRO A 58 -22.46 4.97 0.02
CA PRO A 58 -21.50 6.07 -0.05
C PRO A 58 -22.21 7.42 -0.19
N GLN A 59 -21.66 8.46 0.42
CA GLN A 59 -22.17 9.82 0.27
C GLN A 59 -22.09 10.30 -1.18
N LEU A 60 -21.03 9.93 -1.91
CA LEU A 60 -20.87 10.15 -3.33
C LEU A 60 -21.12 8.84 -4.08
N ASN A 61 -22.30 8.73 -4.69
CA ASN A 61 -22.63 7.55 -5.49
C ASN A 61 -22.08 7.70 -6.93
N LEU A 62 -21.00 6.98 -7.25
CA LEU A 62 -20.41 6.96 -8.59
C LEU A 62 -21.33 6.31 -9.65
N TYR A 63 -22.34 5.56 -9.23
CA TYR A 63 -23.27 4.83 -10.11
C TYR A 63 -24.59 5.59 -10.34
N ASP A 64 -24.69 6.85 -9.88
CA ASP A 64 -25.86 7.68 -10.12
C ASP A 64 -25.94 8.10 -11.60
N SER A 65 -26.83 7.46 -12.35
CA SER A 65 -27.02 7.76 -13.78
C SER A 65 -27.62 9.15 -14.03
N ALA A 66 -28.26 9.76 -13.03
CA ALA A 66 -28.78 11.13 -13.14
C ALA A 66 -27.67 12.18 -12.96
N TRP A 67 -26.53 11.80 -12.38
CA TRP A 67 -25.38 12.67 -12.23
C TRP A 67 -24.07 11.95 -12.59
N PRO A 68 -23.85 11.61 -13.88
CA PRO A 68 -22.69 10.87 -14.31
C PRO A 68 -21.42 11.75 -14.21
N ILE A 69 -20.38 11.19 -13.58
CA ILE A 69 -19.07 11.83 -13.51
C ILE A 69 -18.36 11.65 -14.85
N ARG A 70 -18.19 12.74 -15.58
CA ARG A 70 -17.52 12.75 -16.89
C ARG A 70 -16.04 13.10 -16.67
N THR A 71 -15.18 12.11 -16.85
CA THR A 71 -13.73 12.23 -16.72
C THR A 71 -13.03 11.44 -17.82
N HIS A 72 -11.72 11.58 -17.92
CA HIS A 72 -10.93 10.73 -18.81
C HIS A 72 -11.05 9.26 -18.40
N GLN A 73 -11.50 8.43 -19.31
CA GLN A 73 -11.57 6.99 -19.16
C GLN A 73 -10.69 6.34 -20.24
N PRO A 74 -9.52 5.79 -19.87
CA PRO A 74 -8.68 5.09 -20.82
C PRO A 74 -9.42 3.86 -21.35
N ASN A 75 -9.27 3.57 -22.63
CA ASN A 75 -9.85 2.38 -23.25
C ASN A 75 -9.06 1.14 -22.85
N LEU A 76 -9.41 0.58 -21.72
CA LEU A 76 -8.77 -0.59 -21.11
C LEU A 76 -9.76 -1.77 -21.05
N PRO A 77 -9.26 -3.03 -21.09
CA PRO A 77 -10.10 -4.18 -20.93
C PRO A 77 -10.75 -4.22 -19.51
N PRO A 78 -11.85 -4.95 -19.34
CA PRO A 78 -12.45 -5.11 -18.02
C PRO A 78 -11.49 -5.74 -17.02
N PRO A 79 -11.71 -5.56 -15.70
CA PRO A 79 -10.89 -6.17 -14.68
C PRO A 79 -11.00 -7.69 -14.72
N LYS A 80 -9.91 -8.40 -14.43
CA LYS A 80 -9.80 -9.85 -14.50
C LYS A 80 -9.40 -10.46 -13.16
N PHE A 81 -10.14 -11.46 -12.71
CA PHE A 81 -9.86 -12.25 -11.52
C PHE A 81 -9.51 -13.68 -11.93
N VAL A 82 -8.36 -14.15 -11.53
CA VAL A 82 -7.83 -15.50 -11.77
C VAL A 82 -7.05 -15.89 -10.52
N PHE A 83 -7.02 -17.01 -10.23
CA PHE A 83 -7.32 -18.35 -10.21
C PHE A 83 -8.49 -18.67 -9.26
N GLY A 84 -9.30 -19.68 -9.56
CA GLY A 84 -10.31 -20.22 -8.67
C GLY A 84 -10.01 -21.70 -8.44
N THR A 85 -8.90 -22.02 -7.77
CA THR A 85 -8.52 -23.42 -7.56
C THR A 85 -9.17 -23.95 -6.30
N GLN A 86 -10.05 -24.93 -6.41
CA GLN A 86 -10.48 -25.75 -5.29
C GLN A 86 -9.31 -26.65 -4.87
N GLY A 87 -8.80 -26.46 -3.66
CA GLY A 87 -7.77 -27.32 -3.10
C GLY A 87 -6.69 -26.61 -2.28
N ASP A 88 -6.04 -25.61 -2.84
CA ASP A 88 -5.11 -24.74 -2.10
C ASP A 88 -5.80 -23.41 -1.85
N GLY A 89 -6.67 -23.35 -0.84
CA GLY A 89 -7.62 -22.25 -0.57
C GLY A 89 -7.04 -20.84 -0.49
N GLU A 90 -5.74 -20.67 -0.62
CA GLU A 90 -5.07 -19.36 -0.54
C GLU A 90 -4.82 -18.70 -1.90
N ARG A 91 -4.78 -19.48 -3.02
CA ARG A 91 -4.51 -18.92 -4.34
C ARG A 91 -5.80 -18.60 -5.08
N THR A 92 -6.63 -17.73 -4.52
CA THR A 92 -7.86 -17.27 -5.17
C THR A 92 -7.76 -15.78 -5.45
N GLY A 93 -7.91 -15.38 -6.72
CA GLY A 93 -8.00 -13.97 -7.10
C GLY A 93 -9.38 -13.43 -6.75
N ALA A 94 -9.46 -12.62 -5.70
CA ALA A 94 -10.72 -12.06 -5.21
C ALA A 94 -10.59 -10.60 -4.79
N ALA A 95 -11.66 -9.83 -4.99
CA ALA A 95 -11.84 -8.51 -4.39
C ALA A 95 -13.20 -8.49 -3.69
N ILE A 96 -13.23 -8.04 -2.44
CA ILE A 96 -14.39 -7.99 -1.58
C ILE A 96 -14.54 -6.56 -1.07
N ASP A 97 -15.76 -6.01 -1.10
CA ASP A 97 -16.05 -4.64 -0.67
C ASP A 97 -15.06 -3.62 -1.25
N SER A 98 -14.81 -3.68 -2.57
CA SER A 98 -13.73 -2.95 -3.21
C SER A 98 -14.14 -2.40 -4.56
N ILE A 99 -13.55 -1.27 -4.95
CA ILE A 99 -13.66 -0.73 -6.31
C ILE A 99 -12.45 -1.18 -7.11
N VAL A 100 -12.69 -1.77 -8.29
CA VAL A 100 -11.63 -2.28 -9.18
C VAL A 100 -11.82 -1.69 -10.57
N CYS A 101 -10.87 -0.85 -10.99
CA CYS A 101 -10.92 -0.18 -12.29
C CYS A 101 -10.49 -1.08 -13.44
N SER A 102 -10.81 -0.63 -14.67
CA SER A 102 -10.48 -1.32 -15.93
C SER A 102 -8.98 -1.63 -16.05
N GLY A 103 -8.64 -2.71 -16.76
CA GLY A 103 -7.26 -3.15 -16.96
C GLY A 103 -6.63 -3.84 -15.75
N THR A 104 -7.27 -3.86 -14.60
CA THR A 104 -6.73 -4.48 -13.38
C THR A 104 -6.79 -5.99 -13.46
N ILE A 105 -5.74 -6.65 -12.94
CA ILE A 105 -5.66 -8.12 -12.84
C ILE A 105 -5.36 -8.52 -11.41
N VAL A 106 -6.29 -9.24 -10.78
CA VAL A 106 -6.07 -9.90 -9.49
C VAL A 106 -5.75 -11.36 -9.75
N SER A 107 -4.46 -11.71 -9.70
CA SER A 107 -3.92 -13.01 -10.09
C SER A 107 -3.58 -13.87 -8.88
N GLY A 108 -4.59 -14.46 -8.24
CA GLY A 108 -4.42 -15.31 -7.06
C GLY A 108 -4.05 -14.55 -5.80
N GLY A 109 -4.32 -13.26 -5.73
CA GLY A 109 -4.20 -12.41 -4.55
C GLY A 109 -5.57 -12.05 -3.98
N ARG A 110 -5.61 -11.53 -2.77
CA ARG A 110 -6.82 -11.10 -2.08
C ARG A 110 -6.82 -9.59 -1.89
N VAL A 111 -7.89 -8.95 -2.30
CA VAL A 111 -8.15 -7.52 -2.09
C VAL A 111 -9.40 -7.38 -1.23
N GLN A 112 -9.35 -6.50 -0.24
CA GLN A 112 -10.47 -6.26 0.65
C GLN A 112 -10.55 -4.79 1.02
N HIS A 113 -11.78 -4.23 0.98
CA HIS A 113 -12.07 -2.86 1.39
C HIS A 113 -11.04 -1.85 0.83
N SER A 114 -10.87 -1.86 -0.51
CA SER A 114 -9.79 -1.12 -1.18
C SER A 114 -10.23 -0.54 -2.52
N VAL A 115 -9.52 0.50 -2.95
CA VAL A 115 -9.72 1.11 -4.27
C VAL A 115 -8.51 0.80 -5.14
N LEU A 116 -8.72 0.08 -6.24
CA LEU A 116 -7.69 -0.23 -7.23
C LEU A 116 -7.91 0.60 -8.50
N GLY A 117 -6.95 1.47 -8.80
CA GLY A 117 -6.90 2.27 -10.01
C GLY A 117 -6.73 1.43 -11.28
N PRO A 118 -6.72 2.06 -12.47
CA PRO A 118 -6.56 1.35 -13.74
C PRO A 118 -5.25 0.58 -13.82
N SER A 119 -5.26 -0.58 -14.50
CA SER A 119 -4.07 -1.39 -14.80
C SER A 119 -3.27 -1.85 -13.57
N VAL A 120 -3.85 -1.86 -12.38
CA VAL A 120 -3.23 -2.45 -11.19
C VAL A 120 -3.09 -3.96 -11.34
N ARG A 121 -1.98 -4.51 -10.88
CA ARG A 121 -1.78 -5.97 -10.84
C ARG A 121 -1.48 -6.44 -9.44
N VAL A 122 -2.28 -7.39 -8.94
CA VAL A 122 -2.07 -8.04 -7.64
C VAL A 122 -1.71 -9.50 -7.89
N ASN A 123 -0.48 -9.88 -7.55
CA ASN A 123 0.01 -11.24 -7.81
C ASN A 123 -0.37 -12.22 -6.69
N SER A 124 -0.08 -13.52 -6.93
CA SER A 124 -0.51 -14.63 -6.09
C SER A 124 -0.06 -14.48 -4.64
N TYR A 125 -0.97 -14.82 -3.73
CA TYR A 125 -0.79 -14.79 -2.28
C TYR A 125 -0.56 -13.38 -1.70
N ALA A 126 -0.66 -12.33 -2.52
CA ALA A 126 -0.61 -10.97 -2.01
C ALA A 126 -1.93 -10.60 -1.33
N HIS A 127 -1.84 -9.80 -0.27
CA HIS A 127 -2.97 -9.27 0.47
C HIS A 127 -2.97 -7.75 0.43
N VAL A 128 -4.06 -7.17 -0.03
CA VAL A 128 -4.30 -5.72 -0.02
C VAL A 128 -5.57 -5.46 0.76
N SER A 129 -5.49 -4.68 1.83
CA SER A 129 -6.65 -4.29 2.63
C SER A 129 -6.63 -2.81 2.96
N ASP A 130 -7.82 -2.21 3.05
CA ASP A 130 -8.00 -0.83 3.47
C ASP A 130 -7.03 0.13 2.76
N SER A 131 -6.88 0.02 1.44
CA SER A 131 -5.81 0.70 0.73
C SER A 131 -6.27 1.28 -0.61
N ILE A 132 -5.57 2.31 -1.05
CA ILE A 132 -5.79 2.98 -2.33
C ILE A 132 -4.54 2.77 -3.17
N LEU A 133 -4.66 2.05 -4.28
CA LEU A 133 -3.59 1.80 -5.23
C LEU A 133 -3.89 2.55 -6.53
N PHE A 134 -3.02 3.45 -6.94
CA PHE A 134 -3.20 4.20 -8.16
C PHE A 134 -2.83 3.40 -9.41
N GLU A 135 -3.01 4.04 -10.56
CA GLU A 135 -2.79 3.44 -11.88
C GLU A 135 -1.45 2.72 -11.99
N GLY A 136 -1.47 1.51 -12.55
CA GLY A 136 -0.28 0.77 -12.93
C GLY A 136 0.54 0.20 -11.79
N VAL A 137 0.07 0.27 -10.54
CA VAL A 137 0.76 -0.34 -9.39
C VAL A 137 0.86 -1.86 -9.56
N GLN A 138 2.06 -2.40 -9.31
CA GLN A 138 2.34 -3.83 -9.38
C GLN A 138 2.63 -4.37 -7.98
N VAL A 139 1.76 -5.23 -7.47
CA VAL A 139 1.93 -5.87 -6.16
C VAL A 139 2.59 -7.23 -6.34
N GLY A 140 3.78 -7.42 -5.79
CA GLY A 140 4.56 -8.65 -5.84
C GLY A 140 3.88 -9.81 -5.11
N ARG A 141 4.34 -11.04 -5.38
CA ARG A 141 3.82 -12.25 -4.72
C ARG A 141 4.05 -12.18 -3.20
N HIS A 142 3.08 -12.64 -2.41
CA HIS A 142 3.15 -12.63 -0.94
C HIS A 142 3.31 -11.24 -0.30
N ALA A 143 3.25 -10.15 -1.07
CA ALA A 143 3.27 -8.81 -0.50
C ALA A 143 2.01 -8.55 0.32
N ARG A 144 2.15 -7.77 1.39
CA ARG A 144 1.06 -7.44 2.30
C ARG A 144 0.95 -5.93 2.46
N ILE A 145 -0.20 -5.38 2.14
CA ILE A 145 -0.45 -3.94 2.15
C ILE A 145 -1.70 -3.69 2.98
N ARG A 146 -1.60 -2.76 3.92
CA ARG A 146 -2.72 -2.35 4.76
C ARG A 146 -2.66 -0.86 5.08
N ARG A 147 -3.83 -0.18 5.01
CA ARG A 147 -3.97 1.25 5.34
C ARG A 147 -2.91 2.12 4.64
N ALA A 148 -2.85 2.00 3.31
CA ALA A 148 -1.85 2.67 2.53
C ALA A 148 -2.42 3.37 1.29
N ILE A 149 -1.74 4.43 0.87
CA ILE A 149 -1.93 5.10 -0.41
C ILE A 149 -0.68 4.86 -1.24
N ILE A 150 -0.81 4.15 -2.34
CA ILE A 150 0.30 3.82 -3.23
C ILE A 150 0.15 4.59 -4.54
N ASP A 151 1.11 5.44 -4.84
CA ASP A 151 1.09 6.29 -6.06
C ASP A 151 1.34 5.47 -7.32
N LYS A 152 1.16 6.12 -8.46
CA LYS A 152 1.15 5.51 -9.81
C LYS A 152 2.45 4.76 -10.11
N HIS A 153 2.29 3.60 -10.76
CA HIS A 153 3.39 2.79 -11.31
C HIS A 153 4.41 2.27 -10.30
N VAL A 154 4.13 2.36 -9.00
CA VAL A 154 4.99 1.78 -7.97
C VAL A 154 5.06 0.27 -8.13
N GLN A 155 6.29 -0.26 -8.04
CA GLN A 155 6.58 -1.69 -8.07
C GLN A 155 6.83 -2.18 -6.65
N ILE A 156 5.91 -2.96 -6.10
CA ILE A 156 6.04 -3.52 -4.75
C ILE A 156 6.69 -4.89 -4.84
N PRO A 157 7.86 -5.11 -4.23
CA PRO A 157 8.57 -6.38 -4.29
C PRO A 157 7.79 -7.55 -3.69
N ALA A 158 8.18 -8.77 -4.07
CA ALA A 158 7.60 -9.96 -3.46
C ALA A 158 7.90 -10.03 -1.95
N GLY A 159 6.89 -10.41 -1.15
CA GLY A 159 7.01 -10.51 0.31
C GLY A 159 7.10 -9.19 1.04
N PHE A 160 7.01 -8.06 0.37
CA PHE A 160 7.13 -6.74 1.00
C PHE A 160 5.89 -6.40 1.83
N GLU A 161 6.10 -5.84 3.02
CA GLU A 161 5.02 -5.44 3.92
C GLU A 161 4.96 -3.92 4.05
N ILE A 162 3.74 -3.35 3.97
CA ILE A 162 3.45 -1.92 4.11
C ILE A 162 2.25 -1.77 5.05
N GLY A 163 2.36 -0.89 6.07
CA GLY A 163 1.27 -0.56 6.99
C GLY A 163 1.03 -1.58 8.09
N TYR A 164 1.90 -2.57 8.27
CA TYR A 164 1.85 -3.55 9.36
C TYR A 164 2.73 -3.15 10.55
N ASP A 165 3.86 -2.52 10.28
CA ASP A 165 4.79 -1.99 11.26
C ASP A 165 5.16 -0.55 10.86
N LEU A 166 4.51 0.41 11.52
CA LEU A 166 4.68 1.84 11.19
C LEU A 166 6.08 2.37 11.55
N GLU A 167 6.75 1.78 12.53
CA GLU A 167 8.13 2.18 12.88
C GLU A 167 9.10 1.71 11.80
N LYS A 168 8.91 0.49 11.31
CA LYS A 168 9.67 -0.03 10.17
C LYS A 168 9.42 0.80 8.91
N ASP A 169 8.17 1.14 8.63
CA ASP A 169 7.81 1.98 7.48
C ASP A 169 8.41 3.39 7.60
N ARG A 170 8.46 3.96 8.81
CA ARG A 170 9.11 5.25 9.08
C ARG A 170 10.62 5.17 8.90
N ALA A 171 11.26 4.09 9.34
CA ALA A 171 12.70 3.86 9.16
C ALA A 171 13.09 3.70 7.68
N ARG A 172 12.18 3.23 6.84
CA ARG A 172 12.33 3.19 5.37
C ARG A 172 12.20 4.56 4.70
N GLY A 173 11.79 5.60 5.44
CA GLY A 173 11.58 6.95 4.92
C GLY A 173 10.17 7.20 4.36
N PHE A 174 9.23 6.30 4.56
CA PHE A 174 7.87 6.48 4.04
C PHE A 174 7.12 7.57 4.81
N THR A 175 6.28 8.31 4.10
CA THR A 175 5.40 9.30 4.71
C THR A 175 4.25 8.59 5.42
N ILE A 176 4.03 8.93 6.70
CA ILE A 176 2.93 8.40 7.50
C ILE A 176 2.10 9.56 8.00
N SER A 177 0.79 9.54 7.71
CA SER A 177 -0.14 10.57 8.17
C SER A 177 -0.38 10.49 9.69
N PRO A 178 -0.95 11.53 10.32
CA PRO A 178 -1.38 11.47 11.71
C PRO A 178 -2.34 10.33 12.01
N GLY A 179 -3.20 9.95 11.07
CA GLY A 179 -4.11 8.79 11.17
C GLY A 179 -3.46 7.44 10.91
N GLY A 180 -2.14 7.38 10.66
CA GLY A 180 -1.41 6.14 10.45
C GLY A 180 -1.56 5.55 9.03
N ILE A 181 -1.84 6.40 8.03
CA ILE A 181 -1.88 6.00 6.63
C ILE A 181 -0.48 6.09 6.04
N VAL A 182 0.04 4.98 5.54
CA VAL A 182 1.36 4.94 4.89
C VAL A 182 1.22 5.38 3.43
N THR A 183 2.05 6.34 3.01
CA THR A 183 2.03 6.84 1.62
C THR A 183 3.35 6.52 0.93
N ILE A 184 3.26 5.86 -0.24
CA ILE A 184 4.39 5.54 -1.09
C ILE A 184 4.30 6.39 -2.36
N ALA A 185 5.28 7.27 -2.55
CA ALA A 185 5.35 8.12 -3.74
C ALA A 185 5.88 7.34 -4.95
N LYS A 186 5.51 7.77 -6.16
CA LYS A 186 5.96 7.16 -7.43
C LYS A 186 7.48 7.18 -7.63
N THR A 187 8.20 8.00 -6.87
CA THR A 187 9.65 8.12 -6.93
C THR A 187 10.38 7.15 -6.00
N GLU A 188 9.65 6.41 -5.17
CA GLU A 188 10.22 5.46 -4.21
C GLU A 188 10.66 4.17 -4.92
N ASP A 189 11.94 3.83 -4.78
CA ASP A 189 12.48 2.54 -5.25
C ASP A 189 12.43 1.48 -4.15
N LEU A 190 11.30 0.78 -4.07
CA LEU A 190 11.11 -0.26 -3.06
C LEU A 190 12.01 -1.48 -3.28
N SER A 191 12.57 -1.68 -4.48
CA SER A 191 13.52 -2.76 -4.74
C SER A 191 14.84 -2.50 -4.03
N ALA A 192 15.31 -1.25 -4.04
CA ALA A 192 16.49 -0.82 -3.30
C ALA A 192 16.28 -0.95 -1.78
N VAL A 193 15.11 -0.55 -1.27
CA VAL A 193 14.74 -0.70 0.15
C VAL A 193 14.74 -2.18 0.55
N SER A 194 14.11 -3.05 -0.22
CA SER A 194 14.07 -4.49 0.02
C SER A 194 15.46 -5.15 0.01
N ALA A 195 16.33 -4.75 -0.91
CA ALA A 195 17.70 -5.24 -0.99
C ALA A 195 18.52 -4.83 0.23
N SER A 196 18.40 -3.60 0.71
CA SER A 196 19.10 -3.11 1.91
C SER A 196 18.66 -3.85 3.18
N GLU A 197 17.38 -4.15 3.33
CA GLU A 197 16.84 -4.92 4.46
C GLU A 197 17.39 -6.36 4.46
N SER A 198 17.45 -7.00 3.29
CA SER A 198 17.99 -8.35 3.14
C SER A 198 19.47 -8.41 3.53
N LEU A 199 20.27 -7.41 3.16
CA LEU A 199 21.68 -7.30 3.56
C LEU A 199 21.83 -7.10 5.06
N THR A 200 21.02 -6.24 5.67
CA THR A 200 21.07 -5.95 7.12
C THR A 200 20.69 -7.21 7.93
N SER A 201 19.67 -7.95 7.50
CA SER A 201 19.26 -9.21 8.12
C SER A 201 20.40 -10.26 8.04
N ALA A 202 21.00 -10.43 6.87
CA ALA A 202 22.11 -11.36 6.67
C ALA A 202 23.33 -11.03 7.54
N LEU A 203 23.62 -9.75 7.76
CA LEU A 203 24.72 -9.31 8.62
C LEU A 203 24.41 -9.52 10.11
N SER A 204 23.15 -9.37 10.52
CA SER A 204 22.72 -9.60 11.91
C SER A 204 22.67 -11.08 12.28
N GLU A 205 22.32 -11.97 11.35
CA GLU A 205 22.31 -13.42 11.53
C GLU A 205 23.70 -14.06 11.38
N GLY A 206 24.62 -13.38 10.66
CA GLY A 206 26.00 -13.77 10.44
C GLY A 206 26.95 -13.47 11.59
N GLY A 207 26.46 -13.38 12.84
CA GLY A 207 27.27 -13.22 14.05
C GLY A 207 28.37 -14.26 14.10
N ILE A 208 29.58 -13.77 13.95
CA ILE A 208 30.92 -14.35 14.00
C ILE A 208 30.93 -15.75 14.63
N ARG A 209 30.90 -16.78 13.82
CA ARG A 209 31.45 -18.07 14.24
C ARG A 209 32.97 -17.87 14.35
N GLN A 210 33.47 -17.64 15.56
CA GLN A 210 34.89 -17.72 15.83
C GLN A 210 35.38 -19.10 15.33
N PRO A 211 36.44 -19.16 14.55
CA PRO A 211 37.06 -20.43 14.21
C PRO A 211 37.56 -21.04 15.52
N PHE A 212 37.09 -22.23 15.84
CA PHE A 212 37.62 -23.05 16.90
C PHE A 212 39.14 -23.23 16.64
N LEU A 213 39.96 -22.54 17.38
CA LEU A 213 41.37 -22.80 17.46
C LEU A 213 41.54 -24.18 18.08
N HIS A 214 41.87 -25.14 17.22
CA HIS A 214 42.37 -26.46 17.63
C HIS A 214 43.63 -26.22 18.48
N ARG A 215 43.49 -26.31 19.78
CA ARG A 215 44.63 -26.48 20.68
C ARG A 215 45.20 -27.88 20.43
N SER A 216 46.30 -27.95 19.69
CA SER A 216 47.18 -29.09 19.64
C SER A 216 47.77 -29.33 21.05
N ASN A 217 47.43 -30.48 21.61
CA ASN A 217 48.02 -30.96 22.84
C ASN A 217 49.28 -31.76 22.50
N PRO A 218 50.51 -31.38 22.98
CA PRO A 218 51.70 -32.13 22.74
C PRO A 218 51.91 -33.19 23.85
N GLY A 219 52.02 -34.45 23.44
CA GLY A 219 52.88 -35.37 24.13
C GLY A 219 52.31 -36.31 25.15
N VAL A 220 52.18 -37.59 24.78
CA VAL A 220 52.59 -38.73 25.68
C VAL A 220 53.19 -39.81 24.79
N PRO A 221 54.32 -40.43 25.19
CA PRO A 221 55.09 -41.26 24.30
C PRO A 221 54.69 -42.75 24.32
N ASN A 222 55.13 -43.38 23.26
CA ASN A 222 55.14 -44.78 22.84
C ASN A 222 55.65 -45.78 23.90
N ALA A 223 54.97 -46.90 24.09
CA ALA A 223 55.51 -48.18 24.54
C ALA A 223 54.57 -49.26 24.07
N GLY A 224 54.89 -50.03 23.10
CA GLY A 224 55.64 -51.27 23.32
C GLY A 224 54.82 -52.51 22.93
N THR A 225 55.11 -53.07 21.75
CA THR A 225 55.35 -54.51 21.44
C THR A 225 54.29 -55.59 21.60
N ARG A 226 54.31 -56.39 20.51
CA ARG A 226 54.08 -57.87 20.34
C ARG A 226 52.64 -58.30 20.04
N SER A 227 52.40 -58.81 18.82
CA SER A 227 52.73 -60.06 18.13
C SER A 227 51.77 -61.22 18.45
N GLN A 228 51.44 -61.87 17.32
CA GLN A 228 50.98 -63.25 17.11
C GLN A 228 49.47 -63.47 17.05
N ASP A 229 49.01 -63.81 15.90
CA ASP A 229 48.90 -65.10 15.18
C ASP A 229 47.53 -65.77 15.34
N THR A 230 47.12 -66.26 14.16
CA THR A 230 46.31 -67.47 13.85
C THR A 230 44.85 -67.56 14.37
N THR A 231 43.94 -67.60 13.56
CA THR A 231 43.37 -68.56 12.61
C THR A 231 42.28 -67.94 11.79
#